data_73ae0526ff460d6e2fcad9c1ad9f99ff
#
_entry.id   73ae0526ff460d6e2fcad9c1ad9f99ff
#
_cell.length_a   1.000
_cell.length_b   1.000
_cell.length_c   1.000
_cell.angle_alpha   90.00
_cell.angle_beta   90.00
_cell.angle_gamma   90.00
#
_symmetry.space_group_name_H-M   'P 1'
#
loop_
_entity.id
_entity.type
_entity.pdbx_description
1 polymer ?
#
loop_
_entity_poly.entity_id
_entity_poly.type
_entity_poly.pdbx_seq_one_letter_code
_entity_poly.pdbx_strand_id
1 'polypeptide(L)'
;MTDTELTISTIRCLVADLVQQYKGGHPGTAMGAAPIALSLWRDVMRYNPKDPLWFNRDRFVLSAGHACLFQYIMLHFVGYLTWTLDELKRYHSRNFQTSRAAGHPEIEQEVGIELTTGPLVSINIGLESF
;
A
#
# COMPACT_ATOMS: atom_id res chain seq x y z
N MET A 1 13.44 17.80 14.39
CA MET A 1 12.90 16.75 13.50
C MET A 1 12.47 17.41 12.21
N THR A 2 12.99 16.96 11.09
CA THR A 2 12.59 17.45 9.77
C THR A 2 11.22 16.86 9.37
N ASP A 3 10.55 17.48 8.39
CA ASP A 3 9.27 16.94 7.87
C ASP A 3 9.43 15.52 7.32
N THR A 4 10.59 15.23 6.72
CA THR A 4 10.92 13.88 6.23
C THR A 4 11.02 12.88 7.38
N GLU A 5 11.72 13.20 8.44
CA GLU A 5 11.84 12.34 9.63
C GLU A 5 10.49 12.14 10.32
N LEU A 6 9.70 13.20 10.42
CA LEU A 6 8.34 13.14 10.97
C LEU A 6 7.46 12.21 10.13
N THR A 7 7.49 12.34 8.81
CA THR A 7 6.69 11.51 7.91
C THR A 7 7.10 10.04 7.99
N ILE A 8 8.39 9.74 7.97
CA ILE A 8 8.90 8.37 8.12
C ILE A 8 8.47 7.79 9.47
N SER A 9 8.59 8.55 10.55
CA SER A 9 8.18 8.13 11.88
C SER A 9 6.66 7.87 11.94
N THR A 10 5.87 8.72 11.31
CA THR A 10 4.41 8.55 11.21
C THR A 10 4.05 7.27 10.46
N ILE A 11 4.69 6.99 9.32
CA ILE A 11 4.47 5.73 8.58
C ILE A 11 4.76 4.52 9.49
N ARG A 12 5.88 4.53 10.19
CA ARG A 12 6.28 3.44 11.08
C ARG A 12 5.32 3.24 12.25
N CYS A 13 4.88 4.33 12.88
CA CYS A 13 3.87 4.27 13.95
C CYS A 13 2.53 3.73 13.43
N LEU A 14 2.07 4.20 12.26
CA LEU A 14 0.86 3.66 11.64
C LEU A 14 0.97 2.16 11.35
N VAL A 15 2.11 1.69 10.84
CA VAL A 15 2.33 0.26 10.63
C VAL A 15 2.18 -0.50 11.95
N ALA A 16 2.79 -0.02 13.02
CA ALA A 16 2.71 -0.68 14.33
C ALA A 16 1.26 -0.72 14.86
N ASP A 17 0.55 0.40 14.80
CA ASP A 17 -0.83 0.51 15.29
C ASP A 17 -1.79 -0.38 14.49
N LEU A 18 -1.69 -0.36 13.16
CA LEU A 18 -2.56 -1.13 12.28
C LEU A 18 -2.33 -2.65 12.42
N VAL A 19 -1.09 -3.09 12.57
CA VAL A 19 -0.76 -4.49 12.84
C VAL A 19 -1.29 -4.91 14.22
N GLN A 20 -1.16 -4.05 15.22
CA GLN A 20 -1.61 -4.34 16.59
C GLN A 20 -3.13 -4.47 16.67
N GLN A 21 -3.88 -3.73 15.87
CA GLN A 21 -5.34 -3.68 15.95
C GLN A 21 -6.00 -5.05 15.82
N TYR A 22 -5.55 -5.88 14.87
CA TYR A 22 -6.05 -7.25 14.67
C TYR A 22 -5.02 -8.32 14.99
N LYS A 23 -3.88 -7.94 15.59
CA LYS A 23 -2.76 -8.82 15.95
C LYS A 23 -2.30 -9.68 14.78
N GLY A 24 -2.24 -9.08 13.59
CA GLY A 24 -1.89 -9.75 12.36
C GLY A 24 -1.17 -8.85 11.37
N GLY A 25 -0.41 -9.45 10.46
CA GLY A 25 0.32 -8.74 9.42
C GLY A 25 1.84 -8.83 9.58
N HIS A 26 2.54 -8.13 8.69
CA HIS A 26 4.00 -8.17 8.53
C HIS A 26 4.58 -6.77 8.72
N PRO A 27 4.93 -6.35 9.94
CA PRO A 27 5.40 -4.98 10.19
C PRO A 27 6.83 -4.72 9.73
N GLY A 28 7.69 -5.73 9.71
CA GLY A 28 9.13 -5.56 9.52
C GLY A 28 9.49 -4.83 8.23
N THR A 29 9.13 -5.39 7.07
CA THR A 29 9.42 -4.78 5.77
C THR A 29 8.65 -3.47 5.59
N ALA A 30 7.40 -3.39 6.05
CA ALA A 30 6.61 -2.18 5.93
C ALA A 30 7.23 -0.99 6.69
N MET A 31 7.76 -1.23 7.89
CA MET A 31 8.49 -0.20 8.67
C MET A 31 9.87 0.11 8.06
N GLY A 32 10.60 -0.93 7.64
CA GLY A 32 11.93 -0.78 7.05
C GLY A 32 11.92 -0.07 5.71
N ALA A 33 10.91 -0.28 4.89
CA ALA A 33 10.75 0.34 3.58
C ALA A 33 10.20 1.78 3.64
N ALA A 34 9.82 2.30 4.80
CA ALA A 34 9.20 3.63 4.91
C ALA A 34 10.02 4.77 4.25
N PRO A 35 11.35 4.85 4.39
CA PRO A 35 12.14 5.87 3.69
C PRO A 35 12.12 5.71 2.17
N ILE A 36 12.19 4.47 1.68
CA ILE A 36 12.13 4.15 0.25
C ILE A 36 10.75 4.53 -0.31
N ALA A 37 9.70 4.13 0.38
CA ALA A 37 8.33 4.46 0.01
C ALA A 37 8.12 5.97 -0.08
N LEU A 38 8.54 6.72 0.93
CA LEU A 38 8.42 8.18 0.92
C LEU A 38 9.16 8.80 -0.29
N SER A 39 10.41 8.40 -0.54
CA SER A 39 11.17 8.92 -1.69
C SER A 39 10.48 8.59 -3.01
N LEU A 40 9.98 7.37 -3.19
CA LEU A 40 9.32 6.97 -4.43
C LEU A 40 8.07 7.82 -4.70
N TRP A 41 7.14 7.89 -3.75
CA TRP A 41 5.88 8.60 -3.97
C TRP A 41 6.00 10.11 -3.94
N ARG A 42 6.94 10.67 -3.17
CA ARG A 42 7.13 12.11 -3.09
C ARG A 42 8.01 12.68 -4.20
N ASP A 43 9.12 11.98 -4.52
CA ASP A 43 10.21 12.60 -5.28
C ASP A 43 10.39 11.99 -6.69
N VAL A 44 9.93 10.77 -6.95
CA VAL A 44 10.27 10.01 -8.16
C VAL A 44 9.06 9.71 -9.03
N MET A 45 8.02 9.12 -8.47
CA MET A 45 6.88 8.60 -9.23
C MET A 45 5.95 9.71 -9.71
N ARG A 46 5.46 9.52 -10.94
CA ARG A 46 4.38 10.34 -11.54
C ARG A 46 3.08 9.57 -11.49
N TYR A 47 2.12 10.09 -10.78
CA TYR A 47 0.80 9.48 -10.60
C TYR A 47 -0.26 10.58 -10.42
N ASN A 48 -1.52 10.23 -10.57
CA ASN A 48 -2.64 11.13 -10.31
C ASN A 48 -3.70 10.42 -9.46
N PRO A 49 -3.81 10.73 -8.16
CA PRO A 49 -4.80 10.09 -7.28
C PRO A 49 -6.25 10.35 -7.70
N LYS A 50 -6.50 11.43 -8.48
CA LYS A 50 -7.83 11.76 -9.03
C LYS A 50 -8.15 11.04 -10.33
N ASP A 51 -7.13 10.49 -10.99
CA ASP A 51 -7.25 9.68 -12.20
C ASP A 51 -6.28 8.49 -12.10
N PRO A 52 -6.62 7.48 -11.28
CA PRO A 52 -5.74 6.32 -11.05
C PRO A 52 -5.42 5.53 -12.31
N LEU A 53 -6.26 5.63 -13.35
CA LEU A 53 -6.06 4.94 -14.61
C LEU A 53 -5.32 5.78 -15.67
N TRP A 54 -4.83 6.96 -15.30
CA TRP A 54 -4.07 7.81 -16.22
C TRP A 54 -2.99 6.99 -16.95
N PHE A 55 -3.05 7.01 -18.27
CA PHE A 55 -2.23 6.12 -19.11
C PHE A 55 -0.72 6.30 -18.87
N ASN A 56 -0.25 7.53 -18.72
CA ASN A 56 1.18 7.86 -18.57
C ASN A 56 1.65 7.89 -17.11
N ARG A 57 0.95 7.24 -16.21
CA ARG A 57 1.38 7.11 -14.82
C ARG A 57 2.51 6.10 -14.68
N ASP A 58 3.37 6.31 -13.68
CA ASP A 58 4.29 5.28 -13.22
C ASP A 58 3.54 4.19 -12.45
N ARG A 59 3.95 2.96 -12.63
CA ARG A 59 3.30 1.79 -12.01
C ARG A 59 4.20 1.18 -10.98
N PHE A 60 3.75 1.21 -9.73
CA PHE A 60 4.47 0.56 -8.64
C PHE A 60 4.10 -0.92 -8.57
N VAL A 61 5.11 -1.79 -8.59
CA VAL A 61 4.94 -3.23 -8.46
C VAL A 61 5.62 -3.71 -7.19
N LEU A 62 4.83 -4.20 -6.25
CA LEU A 62 5.31 -4.72 -4.98
C LEU A 62 5.65 -6.21 -5.11
N SER A 63 6.94 -6.54 -5.22
CA SER A 63 7.40 -7.94 -5.29
C SER A 63 7.18 -8.70 -3.96
N ALA A 64 7.33 -8.03 -2.83
CA ALA A 64 7.10 -8.59 -1.50
C ALA A 64 5.67 -8.30 -1.04
N GLY A 65 4.68 -9.05 -1.54
CA GLY A 65 3.25 -8.80 -1.28
C GLY A 65 2.88 -8.70 0.20
N HIS A 66 3.59 -9.40 1.08
CA HIS A 66 3.40 -9.32 2.53
C HIS A 66 3.76 -7.93 3.11
N ALA A 67 4.52 -7.10 2.38
CA ALA A 67 4.88 -5.75 2.81
C ALA A 67 3.84 -4.68 2.42
N CYS A 68 2.69 -5.07 1.90
CA CYS A 68 1.67 -4.19 1.30
C CYS A 68 1.20 -3.03 2.19
N LEU A 69 1.36 -3.14 3.50
CA LEU A 69 0.86 -2.11 4.42
C LEU A 69 1.54 -0.75 4.18
N PHE A 70 2.84 -0.70 3.86
CA PHE A 70 3.46 0.58 3.51
C PHE A 70 2.87 1.17 2.22
N GLN A 71 2.55 0.34 1.24
CA GLN A 71 1.91 0.79 0.00
C GLN A 71 0.53 1.39 0.28
N TYR A 72 -0.29 0.73 1.09
CA TYR A 72 -1.61 1.25 1.48
C TYR A 72 -1.50 2.60 2.20
N ILE A 73 -0.54 2.73 3.13
CA ILE A 73 -0.28 3.98 3.85
C ILE A 73 0.16 5.08 2.87
N MET A 74 1.03 4.77 1.90
CA MET A 74 1.44 5.77 0.90
C MET A 74 0.28 6.20 0.01
N LEU A 75 -0.57 5.27 -0.45
CA LEU A 75 -1.76 5.60 -1.23
C LEU A 75 -2.73 6.50 -0.45
N HIS A 76 -2.85 6.28 0.87
CA HIS A 76 -3.58 7.19 1.75
C HIS A 76 -2.96 8.59 1.78
N PHE A 77 -1.65 8.68 2.03
CA PHE A 77 -0.95 9.96 2.17
C PHE A 77 -0.98 10.81 0.89
N VAL A 78 -0.90 10.17 -0.26
CA VAL A 78 -0.93 10.88 -1.55
C VAL A 78 -2.33 11.16 -2.08
N GLY A 79 -3.37 10.72 -1.37
CA GLY A 79 -4.75 11.16 -1.60
C GLY A 79 -5.59 10.29 -2.51
N TYR A 80 -5.28 9.00 -2.68
CA TYR A 80 -6.22 8.06 -3.30
C TYR A 80 -7.46 7.91 -2.42
N LEU A 81 -8.63 8.25 -2.95
CA LEU A 81 -9.87 8.40 -2.18
C LEU A 81 -10.33 7.12 -1.45
N THR A 82 -10.02 5.96 -2.01
CA THR A 82 -10.36 4.66 -1.43
C THR A 82 -9.58 4.38 -0.14
N TRP A 83 -8.34 4.84 -0.05
CA TRP A 83 -7.45 4.55 1.07
C TRP A 83 -7.64 5.55 2.20
N THR A 84 -8.83 5.60 2.77
CA THR A 84 -9.11 6.39 3.97
C THR A 84 -8.44 5.78 5.20
N LEU A 85 -8.30 6.56 6.27
CA LEU A 85 -7.79 6.02 7.54
C LEU A 85 -8.68 4.88 8.07
N ASP A 86 -9.99 4.97 7.86
CA ASP A 86 -10.92 3.90 8.26
C ASP A 86 -10.73 2.63 7.44
N GLU A 87 -10.38 2.74 6.13
CA GLU A 87 -10.01 1.58 5.34
C GLU A 87 -8.68 0.97 5.80
N LEU A 88 -7.67 1.79 6.11
CA LEU A 88 -6.41 1.30 6.68
C LEU A 88 -6.63 0.56 8.00
N LYS A 89 -7.53 1.03 8.86
CA LYS A 89 -7.88 0.36 10.12
C LYS A 89 -8.51 -1.02 9.95
N ARG A 90 -8.92 -1.39 8.74
CA ARG A 90 -9.43 -2.72 8.42
C ARG A 90 -8.33 -3.72 8.05
N TYR A 91 -7.06 -3.28 8.02
CA TYR A 91 -5.93 -4.15 7.70
C TYR A 91 -5.94 -5.42 8.56
N HIS A 92 -5.90 -6.57 7.91
CA HIS A 92 -6.05 -7.89 8.54
C HIS A 92 -7.36 -8.12 9.32
N SER A 93 -8.39 -7.32 9.10
CA SER A 93 -9.72 -7.64 9.64
C SER A 93 -10.23 -8.95 9.06
N ARG A 94 -11.06 -9.66 9.83
CA ARG A 94 -11.68 -10.94 9.38
C ARG A 94 -12.76 -10.74 8.31
N ASN A 95 -13.11 -9.51 7.99
CA ASN A 95 -14.16 -9.21 7.03
C ASN A 95 -13.58 -8.98 5.64
N PHE A 96 -13.11 -10.06 5.01
CA PHE A 96 -12.48 -10.06 3.68
C PHE A 96 -13.41 -9.54 2.57
N GLN A 97 -14.72 -9.56 2.77
CA GLN A 97 -15.68 -9.17 1.73
C GLN A 97 -15.84 -7.66 1.59
N THR A 98 -15.42 -6.88 2.58
CA THR A 98 -15.64 -5.43 2.61
C THR A 98 -14.36 -4.60 2.78
N SER A 99 -13.21 -5.24 2.96
CA SER A 99 -11.93 -4.55 3.17
C SER A 99 -10.99 -4.77 2.00
N ARG A 100 -10.46 -3.67 1.45
CA ARG A 100 -9.36 -3.66 0.48
C ARG A 100 -8.00 -3.80 1.15
N ALA A 101 -7.89 -3.47 2.43
CA ALA A 101 -6.66 -3.55 3.21
C ALA A 101 -6.36 -5.01 3.65
N ALA A 102 -6.27 -5.91 2.69
CA ALA A 102 -5.90 -7.31 2.93
C ALA A 102 -4.42 -7.45 3.28
N GLY A 103 -4.05 -8.58 3.90
CA GLY A 103 -2.66 -8.88 4.24
C GLY A 103 -1.74 -9.10 3.04
N HIS A 104 -2.31 -9.38 1.86
CA HIS A 104 -1.67 -9.34 0.54
C HIS A 104 -2.62 -8.59 -0.39
N PRO A 105 -2.12 -7.65 -1.21
CA PRO A 105 -2.99 -6.84 -2.03
C PRO A 105 -3.60 -7.67 -3.17
N GLU A 106 -4.79 -7.30 -3.60
CA GLU A 106 -5.40 -7.77 -4.84
C GLU A 106 -5.20 -6.71 -5.92
N ILE A 107 -5.18 -7.14 -7.20
CA ILE A 107 -5.05 -6.22 -8.32
C ILE A 107 -6.32 -5.38 -8.42
N GLU A 108 -6.18 -4.08 -8.27
CA GLU A 108 -7.27 -3.12 -8.37
C GLU A 108 -6.68 -1.76 -8.80
N GLN A 109 -6.51 -1.59 -10.11
CA GLN A 109 -5.80 -0.41 -10.65
C GLN A 109 -6.53 0.91 -10.33
N GLU A 110 -7.84 0.88 -10.22
CA GLU A 110 -8.67 2.03 -9.87
C GLU A 110 -8.35 2.61 -8.48
N VAL A 111 -7.69 1.82 -7.64
CA VAL A 111 -7.28 2.26 -6.30
C VAL A 111 -5.76 2.32 -6.14
N GLY A 112 -5.00 2.17 -7.23
CA GLY A 112 -3.55 2.30 -7.23
C GLY A 112 -2.78 1.00 -6.97
N ILE A 113 -3.42 -0.18 -7.04
CA ILE A 113 -2.75 -1.48 -6.95
C ILE A 113 -2.59 -2.07 -8.35
N GLU A 114 -1.40 -1.93 -8.91
CA GLU A 114 -1.11 -2.30 -10.31
C GLU A 114 -0.92 -3.80 -10.51
N LEU A 115 -0.15 -4.43 -9.63
CA LEU A 115 0.16 -5.85 -9.64
C LEU A 115 0.28 -6.37 -8.22
N THR A 116 0.05 -7.67 -8.07
CA THR A 116 0.21 -8.35 -6.78
C THR A 116 1.16 -9.54 -6.88
N THR A 117 1.70 -9.94 -5.74
CA THR A 117 2.44 -11.19 -5.60
C THR A 117 1.71 -12.11 -4.64
N GLY A 118 1.56 -13.38 -5.03
CA GLY A 118 0.99 -14.39 -4.14
C GLY A 118 1.95 -14.78 -3.00
N PRO A 119 1.51 -15.63 -2.07
CA PRO A 119 2.30 -16.06 -0.90
C PRO A 119 3.63 -16.71 -1.24
N LEU A 120 3.80 -17.21 -2.47
CA LEU A 120 5.00 -17.90 -2.96
C LEU A 120 5.89 -17.02 -3.85
N VAL A 121 5.79 -15.70 -3.71
CA VAL A 121 6.60 -14.73 -4.49
C VAL A 121 6.39 -14.86 -6.01
N SER A 122 5.27 -15.41 -6.44
CA SER A 122 4.87 -15.40 -7.86
C SER A 122 4.13 -14.12 -8.19
N ILE A 123 4.52 -13.45 -9.26
CA ILE A 123 3.76 -12.30 -9.79
C ILE A 123 2.48 -12.86 -10.41
N ASN A 124 1.34 -12.59 -9.80
CA ASN A 124 0.06 -12.86 -10.41
C ASN A 124 -0.23 -11.78 -11.45
N ILE A 125 0.09 -12.07 -12.69
CA ILE A 125 -0.41 -11.29 -13.81
C ILE A 125 -1.83 -11.75 -14.04
N GLY A 126 -2.80 -10.90 -13.78
CA GLY A 126 -4.18 -11.18 -14.14
C GLY A 126 -4.27 -11.39 -15.65
N LEU A 127 -4.39 -12.65 -16.07
CA LEU A 127 -4.58 -13.05 -17.47
C LEU A 127 -6.02 -12.86 -17.93
N GLU A 128 -6.80 -12.01 -17.31
CA GLU A 128 -8.20 -11.75 -17.65
C GLU A 128 -8.39 -10.48 -18.46
N SER A 129 -7.53 -10.19 -19.42
CA SER A 129 -7.86 -9.15 -20.41
C SER A 129 -7.05 -9.31 -21.69
N PHE A 130 -7.38 -10.31 -22.48
CA PHE A 130 -7.13 -10.32 -23.91
C PHE A 130 -8.41 -10.70 -24.62
#